data_4210c166dc0338861efe832be0e3b81c
#
_entry.id   4210c166dc0338861efe832be0e3b81c
#
_cell.length_a   1.000
_cell.length_b   1.000
_cell.length_c   1.000
_cell.angle_alpha   90.00
_cell.angle_beta   90.00
_cell.angle_gamma   90.00
#
_symmetry.space_group_name_H-M   'P 1'
#
loop_
_entity.id
_entity.type
_entity.pdbx_description
1 polymer ?
#
loop_
_entity_poly.entity_id
_entity_poly.type
_entity_poly.pdbx_seq_one_letter_code
_entity_poly.pdbx_strand_id
1 'polypeptide(L)'
;MSQPPDHHGPSYKLPSPPPPDPTGWFELRRKARATFWPPRPVAWAGLLALAVAAAGLQGLWFLGALPGRLPSQTDWKAVAALVAREARAGDAVVLSPAWAERAREILPDRLPSRPDVALPLLALPSYAEADEDLSGVKRVWLVSLPGAPGASPRIARQLASRSEASDGPLQVGRLDLTRYDLRSPLLPLHSFTDRLASASIRSPGARVTRETREVDLLPRTCIVVSFPGPRPEPATLAFPAVPLGRALRGHMGLVGGVSAGSPPVSLRVKVDGLEMGRGEATASRPGWSAFQIDTARISGPSRQVTLEVIPSGPLPHGVCIDLVSLP
;
A
#
# COMPACT_ATOMS: atom_id res chain seq x y z
N MET A 1 -8.64 32.32 -37.05
CA MET A 1 -9.24 31.13 -37.63
C MET A 1 -8.48 30.78 -38.90
N SER A 2 -7.53 29.88 -38.85
CA SER A 2 -6.69 29.47 -39.98
C SER A 2 -6.80 27.96 -40.10
N GLN A 3 -7.33 27.48 -41.23
CA GLN A 3 -7.42 26.05 -41.57
C GLN A 3 -6.02 25.47 -41.84
N PRO A 4 -5.74 24.22 -41.43
CA PRO A 4 -4.53 23.51 -41.81
C PRO A 4 -4.64 23.00 -43.28
N PRO A 5 -3.50 22.88 -43.97
CA PRO A 5 -3.49 22.43 -45.37
C PRO A 5 -3.67 20.90 -45.48
N ASP A 6 -4.49 20.52 -46.46
CA ASP A 6 -4.71 19.14 -46.90
C ASP A 6 -3.48 18.56 -47.58
N HIS A 7 -2.84 17.56 -46.95
CA HIS A 7 -1.81 16.76 -47.59
C HIS A 7 -2.39 15.50 -48.21
N HIS A 8 -2.73 15.57 -49.51
CA HIS A 8 -2.95 14.39 -50.35
C HIS A 8 -1.59 13.76 -50.70
N GLY A 9 -1.20 12.71 -49.98
CA GLY A 9 -0.07 11.87 -50.34
C GLY A 9 -0.45 10.92 -51.51
N PRO A 10 0.52 10.58 -52.39
CA PRO A 10 0.24 9.72 -53.55
C PRO A 10 -0.11 8.29 -53.13
N SER A 11 -1.24 7.80 -53.61
CA SER A 11 -1.70 6.43 -53.41
C SER A 11 -0.82 5.46 -54.21
N TYR A 12 0.10 4.77 -53.49
CA TYR A 12 0.79 3.63 -54.05
C TYR A 12 -0.13 2.40 -54.11
N LYS A 13 -0.55 2.01 -55.32
CA LYS A 13 -1.17 0.71 -55.56
C LYS A 13 -0.07 -0.36 -55.46
N LEU A 14 -0.10 -1.15 -54.42
CA LEU A 14 0.70 -2.37 -54.32
C LEU A 14 0.22 -3.38 -55.38
N PRO A 15 1.15 -4.04 -56.10
CA PRO A 15 0.77 -5.10 -57.02
C PRO A 15 0.06 -6.23 -56.28
N SER A 16 -1.03 -6.73 -56.88
CA SER A 16 -1.79 -7.86 -56.34
C SER A 16 -0.88 -9.09 -56.20
N PRO A 17 -0.87 -9.77 -55.03
CA PRO A 17 -0.10 -11.00 -54.86
C PRO A 17 -0.58 -12.05 -55.90
N PRO A 18 0.35 -12.86 -56.42
CA PRO A 18 -0.02 -13.95 -57.35
C PRO A 18 -0.97 -14.93 -56.65
N PRO A 19 -1.90 -15.53 -57.39
CA PRO A 19 -2.83 -16.50 -56.82
C PRO A 19 -2.08 -17.68 -56.21
N PRO A 20 -2.49 -18.15 -55.03
CA PRO A 20 -1.80 -19.26 -54.35
C PRO A 20 -1.89 -20.53 -55.21
N ASP A 21 -0.77 -21.17 -55.45
CA ASP A 21 -0.67 -22.46 -56.14
C ASP A 21 -1.44 -23.52 -55.33
N PRO A 22 -2.57 -24.05 -55.81
CA PRO A 22 -3.43 -24.95 -55.03
C PRO A 22 -2.79 -26.33 -54.80
N THR A 23 -1.72 -26.66 -55.48
CA THR A 23 -1.06 -27.97 -55.37
C THR A 23 0.03 -28.00 -54.28
N GLY A 24 0.69 -26.87 -54.02
CA GLY A 24 1.78 -26.81 -53.02
C GLY A 24 1.33 -26.96 -51.58
N TRP A 25 0.12 -26.52 -51.23
CA TRP A 25 -0.39 -26.59 -49.86
C TRP A 25 -0.79 -28.00 -49.41
N PHE A 26 -1.20 -28.86 -50.34
CA PHE A 26 -1.56 -30.27 -50.03
C PHE A 26 -0.32 -31.10 -49.80
N GLU A 27 0.79 -30.87 -50.47
CA GLU A 27 2.03 -31.58 -50.26
C GLU A 27 2.70 -31.19 -48.96
N LEU A 28 2.72 -29.89 -48.60
CA LEU A 28 3.25 -29.43 -47.31
C LEU A 28 2.43 -29.97 -46.14
N ARG A 29 1.12 -30.07 -46.25
CA ARG A 29 0.30 -30.71 -45.19
C ARG A 29 0.52 -32.21 -45.10
N ARG A 30 0.82 -32.90 -46.20
CA ARG A 30 1.14 -34.35 -46.18
C ARG A 30 2.49 -34.60 -45.50
N LYS A 31 3.53 -33.81 -45.81
CA LYS A 31 4.85 -33.89 -45.16
C LYS A 31 4.83 -33.51 -43.70
N ALA A 32 4.06 -32.46 -43.31
CA ALA A 32 3.91 -32.06 -41.93
C ALA A 32 3.17 -33.08 -41.06
N ARG A 33 2.22 -33.85 -41.65
CA ARG A 33 1.53 -34.96 -40.90
C ARG A 33 2.42 -36.21 -40.73
N ALA A 34 3.41 -36.43 -41.58
CA ALA A 34 4.27 -37.59 -41.48
C ALA A 34 5.37 -37.43 -40.40
N THR A 35 5.67 -36.24 -39.97
CA THR A 35 6.72 -35.96 -38.98
C THR A 35 6.21 -35.70 -37.55
N PHE A 36 4.90 -35.50 -37.37
CA PHE A 36 4.30 -35.37 -36.07
C PHE A 36 3.65 -36.70 -35.63
N TRP A 37 4.47 -37.69 -35.38
CA TRP A 37 4.00 -38.85 -34.63
C TRP A 37 3.90 -38.42 -33.15
N PRO A 38 2.69 -38.51 -32.54
CA PRO A 38 2.60 -38.19 -31.12
C PRO A 38 3.56 -39.17 -30.41
N PRO A 39 4.45 -38.65 -29.54
CA PRO A 39 5.32 -39.52 -28.78
C PRO A 39 4.46 -40.51 -28.02
N ARG A 40 4.90 -41.76 -27.98
CA ARG A 40 4.19 -42.85 -27.32
C ARG A 40 3.77 -42.39 -25.92
N PRO A 41 2.57 -42.78 -25.41
CA PRO A 41 2.06 -42.29 -24.11
C PRO A 41 3.07 -42.54 -22.97
N VAL A 42 3.90 -43.56 -23.10
CA VAL A 42 4.99 -43.84 -22.15
C VAL A 42 6.07 -42.73 -22.15
N ALA A 43 6.39 -42.14 -23.30
CA ALA A 43 7.36 -41.03 -23.36
C ALA A 43 6.82 -39.77 -22.72
N TRP A 44 5.53 -39.48 -22.89
CA TRP A 44 4.88 -38.35 -22.22
C TRP A 44 4.78 -38.55 -20.71
N ALA A 45 4.47 -39.77 -20.25
CA ALA A 45 4.46 -40.11 -18.82
C ALA A 45 5.85 -39.95 -18.21
N GLY A 46 6.90 -40.39 -18.92
CA GLY A 46 8.29 -40.21 -18.48
C GLY A 46 8.71 -38.74 -18.37
N LEU A 47 8.36 -37.92 -19.37
CA LEU A 47 8.64 -36.48 -19.35
C LEU A 47 7.89 -35.77 -18.22
N LEU A 48 6.62 -36.14 -17.99
CA LEU A 48 5.83 -35.57 -16.89
C LEU A 48 6.43 -35.96 -15.53
N ALA A 49 6.80 -37.22 -15.35
CA ALA A 49 7.44 -37.68 -14.11
C ALA A 49 8.77 -36.96 -13.85
N LEU A 50 9.59 -36.76 -14.90
CA LEU A 50 10.84 -36.01 -14.80
C LEU A 50 10.59 -34.53 -14.43
N ALA A 51 9.60 -33.91 -15.05
CA ALA A 51 9.23 -32.53 -14.75
C ALA A 51 8.74 -32.36 -13.30
N VAL A 52 7.91 -33.30 -12.81
CA VAL A 52 7.45 -33.32 -11.41
C VAL A 52 8.61 -33.57 -10.45
N ALA A 53 9.50 -34.47 -10.76
CA ALA A 53 10.70 -34.72 -9.94
C ALA A 53 11.63 -33.50 -9.90
N ALA A 54 11.87 -32.84 -11.04
CA ALA A 54 12.68 -31.62 -11.12
C ALA A 54 12.06 -30.49 -10.34
N ALA A 55 10.74 -30.27 -10.45
CA ALA A 55 10.02 -29.27 -9.68
C ALA A 55 10.06 -29.57 -8.17
N GLY A 56 9.92 -30.84 -7.78
CA GLY A 56 10.05 -31.28 -6.39
C GLY A 56 11.45 -31.02 -5.82
N LEU A 57 12.50 -31.39 -6.56
CA LEU A 57 13.89 -31.13 -6.17
C LEU A 57 14.19 -29.64 -6.08
N GLN A 58 13.71 -28.84 -7.03
CA GLN A 58 13.84 -27.39 -7.00
C GLN A 58 13.12 -26.79 -5.80
N GLY A 59 11.91 -27.28 -5.47
CA GLY A 59 11.15 -26.89 -4.28
C GLY A 59 11.90 -27.22 -2.98
N LEU A 60 12.43 -28.44 -2.85
CA LEU A 60 13.22 -28.86 -1.69
C LEU A 60 14.51 -28.03 -1.55
N TRP A 61 15.22 -27.79 -2.66
CA TRP A 61 16.40 -26.94 -2.66
C TRP A 61 16.07 -25.50 -2.25
N PHE A 62 14.97 -24.93 -2.76
CA PHE A 62 14.50 -23.61 -2.41
C PHE A 62 14.16 -23.50 -0.92
N LEU A 63 13.40 -24.47 -0.39
CA LEU A 63 13.04 -24.54 1.04
C LEU A 63 14.28 -24.70 1.94
N GLY A 64 15.23 -25.52 1.54
CA GLY A 64 16.49 -25.68 2.27
C GLY A 64 17.39 -24.44 2.24
N ALA A 65 17.35 -23.68 1.15
CA ALA A 65 18.11 -22.42 1.01
C ALA A 65 17.42 -21.21 1.65
N LEU A 66 16.10 -21.28 1.89
CA LEU A 66 15.31 -20.16 2.40
C LEU A 66 15.79 -19.60 3.76
N PRO A 67 16.06 -20.44 4.79
CA PRO A 67 16.58 -19.97 6.07
C PRO A 67 17.89 -19.20 5.93
N GLY A 68 18.75 -19.64 4.99
CA GLY A 68 20.00 -18.96 4.69
C GLY A 68 19.85 -17.64 3.94
N ARG A 69 18.68 -17.31 3.40
CA ARG A 69 18.39 -16.06 2.67
C ARG A 69 17.63 -15.03 3.50
N LEU A 70 16.98 -15.48 4.55
CA LEU A 70 16.23 -14.60 5.45
C LEU A 70 17.13 -14.02 6.55
N PRO A 71 16.85 -12.81 7.07
CA PRO A 71 17.53 -12.26 8.21
C PRO A 71 17.30 -13.14 9.45
N SER A 72 18.33 -13.34 10.23
CA SER A 72 18.24 -14.03 11.51
C SER A 72 17.56 -13.14 12.57
N GLN A 73 17.09 -13.74 13.66
CA GLN A 73 16.59 -12.97 14.80
C GLN A 73 17.68 -12.06 15.39
N THR A 74 18.94 -12.49 15.29
CA THR A 74 20.10 -11.69 15.75
C THR A 74 20.26 -10.44 14.91
N ASP A 75 20.08 -10.52 13.57
CA ASP A 75 20.16 -9.36 12.67
C ASP A 75 19.09 -8.33 13.02
N TRP A 76 17.84 -8.79 13.22
CA TRP A 76 16.75 -7.92 13.64
C TRP A 76 16.98 -7.26 14.99
N LYS A 77 17.48 -8.01 15.98
CA LYS A 77 17.83 -7.44 17.31
C LYS A 77 18.95 -6.41 17.23
N ALA A 78 19.95 -6.65 16.36
CA ALA A 78 21.03 -5.69 16.16
C ALA A 78 20.54 -4.39 15.53
N VAL A 79 19.65 -4.47 14.50
CA VAL A 79 18.99 -3.29 13.91
C VAL A 79 18.15 -2.58 14.98
N ALA A 80 17.34 -3.32 15.74
CA ALA A 80 16.51 -2.74 16.79
C ALA A 80 17.35 -1.97 17.84
N ALA A 81 18.49 -2.51 18.23
CA ALA A 81 19.39 -1.85 19.17
C ALA A 81 20.00 -0.55 18.61
N LEU A 82 20.37 -0.55 17.32
CA LEU A 82 20.87 0.65 16.64
C LEU A 82 19.78 1.74 16.56
N VAL A 83 18.60 1.38 16.10
CA VAL A 83 17.45 2.30 16.02
C VAL A 83 17.12 2.82 17.42
N ALA A 84 17.01 1.93 18.42
CA ALA A 84 16.67 2.31 19.79
C ALA A 84 17.67 3.30 20.42
N ARG A 85 18.96 3.19 20.08
CA ARG A 85 20.02 4.07 20.58
C ARG A 85 19.94 5.47 19.97
N GLU A 86 19.56 5.59 18.72
CA GLU A 86 19.70 6.83 17.94
C GLU A 86 18.36 7.49 17.57
N ALA A 87 17.25 6.78 17.74
CA ALA A 87 15.92 7.31 17.40
C ALA A 87 15.53 8.51 18.27
N ARG A 88 14.80 9.43 17.68
CA ARG A 88 14.31 10.67 18.30
C ARG A 88 12.80 10.84 18.05
N ALA A 89 12.21 11.76 18.78
CA ALA A 89 10.81 12.13 18.54
C ALA A 89 10.61 12.66 17.12
N GLY A 90 9.62 12.10 16.42
CA GLY A 90 9.34 12.39 15.02
C GLY A 90 10.09 11.48 14.04
N ASP A 91 10.79 10.45 14.53
CA ASP A 91 11.32 9.40 13.67
C ASP A 91 10.23 8.37 13.33
N ALA A 92 10.44 7.66 12.21
CA ALA A 92 9.70 6.47 11.86
C ALA A 92 10.62 5.40 11.30
N VAL A 93 10.24 4.15 11.44
CA VAL A 93 10.92 3.02 10.80
C VAL A 93 10.11 2.56 9.61
N VAL A 94 10.76 2.44 8.46
CA VAL A 94 10.17 1.95 7.22
C VAL A 94 10.78 0.62 6.86
N LEU A 95 9.92 -0.37 6.56
CA LEU A 95 10.34 -1.70 6.13
C LEU A 95 10.27 -1.85 4.61
N SER A 96 11.29 -2.47 4.04
CA SER A 96 11.32 -2.89 2.63
C SER A 96 11.97 -4.27 2.50
N PRO A 97 11.22 -5.34 2.27
CA PRO A 97 9.79 -5.38 1.95
C PRO A 97 8.86 -5.14 3.15
N ALA A 98 7.68 -4.65 2.88
CA ALA A 98 6.67 -4.30 3.88
C ALA A 98 6.17 -5.51 4.70
N TRP A 99 6.24 -6.72 4.14
CA TRP A 99 5.76 -7.97 4.76
C TRP A 99 6.71 -8.59 5.79
N ALA A 100 7.78 -7.92 6.17
CA ALA A 100 8.71 -8.42 7.19
C ALA A 100 8.08 -8.38 8.60
N GLU A 101 7.03 -9.19 8.83
CA GLU A 101 6.23 -9.19 10.07
C GLU A 101 7.04 -9.40 11.35
N ARG A 102 8.08 -10.25 11.30
CA ARG A 102 8.98 -10.43 12.46
C ARG A 102 9.62 -9.13 12.94
N ALA A 103 9.76 -8.15 12.06
CA ALA A 103 10.25 -6.85 12.44
C ALA A 103 9.36 -6.17 13.48
N ARG A 104 8.03 -6.37 13.39
CA ARG A 104 7.05 -5.78 14.31
C ARG A 104 7.16 -6.31 15.75
N GLU A 105 7.63 -7.53 15.90
CA GLU A 105 7.82 -8.15 17.22
C GLU A 105 9.14 -7.71 17.89
N ILE A 106 10.12 -7.28 17.08
CA ILE A 106 11.49 -7.04 17.55
C ILE A 106 11.81 -5.55 17.54
N LEU A 107 11.37 -4.81 16.52
CA LEU A 107 11.61 -3.37 16.42
C LEU A 107 10.76 -2.61 17.44
N PRO A 108 11.31 -1.60 18.11
CA PRO A 108 10.56 -0.82 19.08
C PRO A 108 9.49 0.02 18.37
N ASP A 109 8.26 -0.01 18.88
CA ASP A 109 7.15 0.85 18.47
C ASP A 109 7.09 2.17 19.26
N ARG A 110 7.98 2.33 20.26
CA ARG A 110 8.15 3.49 21.12
C ARG A 110 9.62 3.77 21.37
N LEU A 111 9.93 5.01 21.66
CA LEU A 111 11.29 5.38 22.03
C LEU A 111 11.65 4.77 23.39
N PRO A 112 12.72 3.98 23.51
CA PRO A 112 13.13 3.39 24.80
C PRO A 112 13.45 4.44 25.87
N SER A 113 13.99 5.60 25.46
CA SER A 113 14.30 6.72 26.36
C SER A 113 13.06 7.52 26.77
N ARG A 114 11.97 7.40 26.00
CA ARG A 114 10.71 8.11 26.20
C ARG A 114 9.53 7.23 25.76
N PRO A 115 9.07 6.32 26.61
CA PRO A 115 8.00 5.35 26.25
C PRO A 115 6.64 6.00 25.92
N ASP A 116 6.46 7.28 26.25
CA ASP A 116 5.31 8.10 25.87
C ASP A 116 5.34 8.52 24.39
N VAL A 117 6.51 8.45 23.74
CA VAL A 117 6.69 8.87 22.33
C VAL A 117 6.66 7.65 21.42
N ALA A 118 5.75 7.67 20.47
CA ALA A 118 5.64 6.63 19.44
C ALA A 118 6.84 6.66 18.48
N LEU A 119 7.25 5.46 18.04
CA LEU A 119 8.17 5.25 16.93
C LEU A 119 7.41 4.40 15.91
N PRO A 120 6.64 5.01 15.02
CA PRO A 120 5.78 4.27 14.12
C PRO A 120 6.58 3.40 13.16
N LEU A 121 6.14 2.15 13.01
CA LEU A 121 6.62 1.23 12.01
C LEU A 121 5.72 1.32 10.79
N LEU A 122 6.28 1.79 9.69
CA LEU A 122 5.55 2.06 8.46
C LEU A 122 5.93 1.07 7.36
N ALA A 123 4.94 0.68 6.57
CA ALA A 123 5.11 -0.03 5.34
C ALA A 123 4.67 0.90 4.21
N LEU A 124 5.63 1.46 3.47
CA LEU A 124 5.31 2.32 2.34
C LEU A 124 4.99 1.45 1.13
N PRO A 125 3.82 1.60 0.52
CA PRO A 125 3.51 0.90 -0.72
C PRO A 125 4.42 1.39 -1.84
N SER A 126 4.81 0.49 -2.74
CA SER A 126 5.74 0.78 -3.84
C SER A 126 5.23 1.83 -4.84
N TYR A 127 3.93 2.11 -4.82
CA TYR A 127 3.21 3.04 -5.70
C TYR A 127 2.70 4.30 -4.99
N ALA A 128 2.81 4.37 -3.65
CA ALA A 128 2.31 5.53 -2.91
C ALA A 128 3.18 6.77 -3.12
N GLU A 129 2.55 7.90 -3.15
CA GLU A 129 3.22 9.17 -2.96
C GLU A 129 3.65 9.23 -1.50
N ALA A 130 4.93 9.01 -1.26
CA ALA A 130 5.51 8.86 0.09
C ALA A 130 5.29 10.10 1.00
N ASP A 131 4.83 11.24 0.47
CA ASP A 131 4.51 12.44 1.25
C ASP A 131 3.39 12.22 2.25
N GLU A 132 2.37 11.46 1.86
CA GLU A 132 1.19 11.27 2.69
C GLU A 132 1.47 10.32 3.85
N ASP A 133 2.24 9.27 3.57
CA ASP A 133 2.55 8.25 4.56
C ASP A 133 3.61 8.71 5.58
N LEU A 134 4.39 9.73 5.21
CA LEU A 134 5.42 10.32 6.07
C LEU A 134 4.95 11.61 6.76
N SER A 135 3.65 11.86 6.81
CA SER A 135 3.10 13.00 7.54
C SER A 135 3.49 12.95 9.02
N GLY A 136 4.07 14.00 9.52
CA GLY A 136 4.57 14.10 10.89
C GLY A 136 5.96 13.49 11.13
N VAL A 137 6.52 12.81 10.13
CA VAL A 137 7.84 12.19 10.22
C VAL A 137 8.93 13.18 9.84
N LYS A 138 9.93 13.35 10.71
CA LYS A 138 11.11 14.19 10.48
C LYS A 138 12.27 13.39 9.93
N ARG A 139 12.38 12.13 10.35
CA ARG A 139 13.49 11.25 10.02
C ARG A 139 13.01 9.82 9.83
N VAL A 140 13.53 9.17 8.81
CA VAL A 140 13.16 7.79 8.45
C VAL A 140 14.36 6.86 8.62
N TRP A 141 14.12 5.76 9.30
CA TRP A 141 15.01 4.61 9.36
C TRP A 141 14.51 3.56 8.39
N LEU A 142 15.12 3.48 7.20
CA LEU A 142 14.79 2.44 6.22
C LEU A 142 15.55 1.17 6.57
N VAL A 143 14.81 0.12 6.94
CA VAL A 143 15.32 -1.23 7.10
C VAL A 143 14.98 -2.01 5.85
N SER A 144 15.96 -2.42 5.08
CA SER A 144 15.76 -3.14 3.84
C SER A 144 16.44 -4.50 3.83
N LEU A 145 15.80 -5.47 3.15
CA LEU A 145 16.35 -6.77 2.84
C LEU A 145 16.67 -6.81 1.34
N PRO A 146 17.93 -6.58 0.96
CA PRO A 146 18.32 -6.54 -0.45
C PRO A 146 18.02 -7.84 -1.18
N GLY A 147 17.49 -7.75 -2.40
CA GLY A 147 17.20 -8.91 -3.24
C GLY A 147 15.96 -9.72 -2.81
N ALA A 148 15.24 -9.32 -1.76
CA ALA A 148 13.99 -9.97 -1.39
C ALA A 148 12.86 -9.62 -2.38
N PRO A 149 11.94 -10.57 -2.68
CA PRO A 149 10.72 -10.25 -3.40
C PRO A 149 9.93 -9.15 -2.67
N GLY A 150 9.51 -8.12 -3.39
CA GLY A 150 8.82 -6.96 -2.80
C GLY A 150 9.73 -5.90 -2.16
N ALA A 151 11.04 -6.11 -2.08
CA ALA A 151 11.99 -5.05 -1.75
C ALA A 151 12.03 -4.04 -2.91
N SER A 152 11.67 -2.78 -2.61
CA SER A 152 11.56 -1.76 -3.64
C SER A 152 12.70 -0.75 -3.57
N PRO A 153 13.63 -0.75 -4.54
CA PRO A 153 14.64 0.30 -4.65
C PRO A 153 14.02 1.68 -4.92
N ARG A 154 12.74 1.72 -5.30
CA ARG A 154 11.98 2.95 -5.49
C ARG A 154 11.78 3.69 -4.17
N ILE A 155 11.50 2.96 -3.07
CA ILE A 155 11.34 3.56 -1.73
C ILE A 155 12.62 4.29 -1.32
N ALA A 156 13.77 3.65 -1.45
CA ALA A 156 15.07 4.27 -1.13
C ALA A 156 15.32 5.53 -1.98
N ARG A 157 15.03 5.48 -3.28
CA ARG A 157 15.17 6.65 -4.18
C ARG A 157 14.22 7.78 -3.83
N GLN A 158 12.97 7.47 -3.48
CA GLN A 158 11.99 8.45 -3.05
C GLN A 158 12.41 9.13 -1.75
N LEU A 159 12.88 8.37 -0.75
CA LEU A 159 13.39 8.91 0.49
C LEU A 159 14.63 9.78 0.23
N ALA A 160 15.58 9.32 -0.58
CA ALA A 160 16.79 10.07 -0.92
C ALA A 160 16.46 11.41 -1.62
N SER A 161 15.48 11.45 -2.53
CA SER A 161 15.09 12.70 -3.22
C SER A 161 14.45 13.74 -2.29
N ARG A 162 13.99 13.34 -1.12
CA ARG A 162 13.30 14.18 -0.12
C ARG A 162 14.10 14.46 1.12
N SER A 163 15.27 13.82 1.27
CA SER A 163 16.16 14.06 2.38
C SER A 163 17.13 15.19 2.10
N GLU A 164 17.50 15.91 3.14
CA GLU A 164 18.62 16.85 3.14
C GLU A 164 19.93 16.14 3.45
N ALA A 165 19.86 15.04 4.20
CA ALA A 165 20.97 14.19 4.55
C ALA A 165 20.56 12.72 4.59
N SER A 166 21.48 11.84 4.23
CA SER A 166 21.32 10.39 4.39
C SER A 166 22.60 9.79 4.96
N ASP A 167 22.44 8.78 5.79
CA ASP A 167 23.53 8.05 6.41
C ASP A 167 23.30 6.54 6.22
N GLY A 168 24.29 5.85 5.66
CA GLY A 168 24.19 4.46 5.27
C GLY A 168 24.20 4.24 3.74
N PRO A 169 23.92 3.02 3.25
CA PRO A 169 23.46 1.86 4.02
C PRO A 169 24.50 1.26 4.94
N LEU A 170 24.14 1.04 6.20
CA LEU A 170 24.90 0.25 7.13
C LEU A 170 24.40 -1.20 7.06
N GLN A 171 25.27 -2.12 6.67
CA GLN A 171 24.92 -3.54 6.63
C GLN A 171 24.96 -4.15 8.02
N VAL A 172 23.84 -4.74 8.45
CA VAL A 172 23.67 -5.42 9.74
C VAL A 172 23.20 -6.85 9.46
N GLY A 173 24.15 -7.77 9.40
CA GLY A 173 23.89 -9.12 8.93
C GLY A 173 23.39 -9.14 7.49
N ARG A 174 22.12 -9.53 7.29
CA ARG A 174 21.46 -9.54 5.98
C ARG A 174 20.56 -8.33 5.71
N LEU A 175 20.49 -7.41 6.66
CA LEU A 175 19.69 -6.20 6.57
C LEU A 175 20.59 -5.02 6.25
N ASP A 176 20.06 -4.10 5.45
CA ASP A 176 20.62 -2.77 5.27
C ASP A 176 19.79 -1.76 6.06
N LEU A 177 20.45 -0.93 6.85
CA LEU A 177 19.86 0.16 7.60
C LEU A 177 20.34 1.49 7.01
N THR A 178 19.41 2.32 6.56
CA THR A 178 19.72 3.66 6.04
C THR A 178 18.87 4.68 6.78
N ARG A 179 19.49 5.76 7.24
CA ARG A 179 18.80 6.89 7.84
C ARG A 179 18.65 8.02 6.83
N TYR A 180 17.45 8.60 6.77
CA TYR A 180 17.11 9.75 5.94
C TYR A 180 16.57 10.87 6.81
N ASP A 181 17.22 12.03 6.83
CA ASP A 181 16.71 13.24 7.46
C ASP A 181 15.88 13.99 6.42
N LEU A 182 14.56 14.06 6.63
CA LEU A 182 13.62 14.58 5.61
C LEU A 182 13.69 16.10 5.52
N ARG A 183 13.75 16.60 4.28
CA ARG A 183 13.66 18.04 3.99
C ARG A 183 12.21 18.49 4.14
N SER A 184 11.98 19.53 4.94
CA SER A 184 10.66 20.13 5.11
C SER A 184 9.55 19.11 5.42
N PRO A 185 9.63 18.43 6.57
CA PRO A 185 8.65 17.40 6.92
C PRO A 185 7.24 17.99 6.96
N LEU A 186 6.29 17.29 6.37
CA LEU A 186 4.89 17.67 6.36
C LEU A 186 4.26 17.42 7.73
N LEU A 187 4.16 18.44 8.57
CA LEU A 187 3.57 18.31 9.89
C LEU A 187 2.06 18.56 9.82
N PRO A 188 1.23 17.60 10.26
CA PRO A 188 -0.21 17.79 10.29
C PRO A 188 -0.59 18.85 11.33
N LEU A 189 -1.55 19.69 10.99
CA LEU A 189 -2.16 20.63 11.94
C LEU A 189 -3.08 19.89 12.92
N HIS A 190 -3.70 18.80 12.47
CA HIS A 190 -4.61 17.99 13.24
C HIS A 190 -4.62 16.55 12.74
N SER A 191 -4.53 15.58 13.66
CA SER A 191 -4.75 14.15 13.41
C SER A 191 -6.11 13.76 14.01
N PHE A 192 -7.05 13.36 13.18
CA PHE A 192 -8.38 12.93 13.63
C PHE A 192 -8.29 11.63 14.43
N THR A 193 -7.38 10.75 14.04
CA THR A 193 -7.13 9.48 14.73
C THR A 193 -6.62 9.69 16.15
N ASP A 194 -5.65 10.59 16.33
CA ASP A 194 -5.10 10.88 17.66
C ASP A 194 -6.05 11.67 18.55
N ARG A 195 -6.95 12.43 17.93
CA ARG A 195 -7.93 13.25 18.61
C ARG A 195 -9.33 12.63 18.70
N LEU A 196 -9.46 11.33 18.44
CA LEU A 196 -10.76 10.64 18.50
C LEU A 196 -11.48 10.85 19.83
N ALA A 197 -10.75 10.90 20.95
CA ALA A 197 -11.33 11.17 22.27
C ALA A 197 -12.02 12.54 22.41
N SER A 198 -11.69 13.51 21.55
CA SER A 198 -12.34 14.83 21.53
C SER A 198 -13.58 14.89 20.63
N ALA A 199 -13.85 13.82 19.86
CA ALA A 199 -15.00 13.79 18.98
C ALA A 199 -16.31 13.48 19.74
N SER A 200 -17.38 14.14 19.34
CA SER A 200 -18.74 13.71 19.66
C SER A 200 -19.16 12.61 18.69
N ILE A 201 -19.42 11.43 19.21
CA ILE A 201 -19.72 10.25 18.40
C ILE A 201 -21.19 9.90 18.51
N ARG A 202 -21.90 9.86 17.39
CA ARG A 202 -23.23 9.32 17.24
C ARG A 202 -23.15 8.11 16.29
N SER A 203 -23.27 6.92 16.84
CA SER A 203 -23.08 5.68 16.10
C SER A 203 -24.08 4.60 16.50
N PRO A 204 -25.39 4.74 16.13
CA PRO A 204 -26.40 3.74 16.47
C PRO A 204 -25.99 2.36 15.94
N GLY A 205 -25.77 1.40 16.86
CA GLY A 205 -25.37 0.03 16.52
C GLY A 205 -23.96 -0.14 15.91
N ALA A 206 -23.18 0.93 15.76
CA ALA A 206 -21.79 0.85 15.34
C ALA A 206 -20.83 0.99 16.52
N ARG A 207 -19.67 0.36 16.41
CA ARG A 207 -18.54 0.49 17.35
C ARG A 207 -17.46 1.34 16.73
N VAL A 208 -16.98 2.34 17.46
CA VAL A 208 -15.89 3.23 17.03
C VAL A 208 -14.73 3.11 18.00
N THR A 209 -13.55 2.78 17.50
CA THR A 209 -12.34 2.60 18.30
C THR A 209 -11.11 3.19 17.57
N ARG A 210 -10.07 3.53 18.33
CA ARG A 210 -8.74 3.84 17.78
C ARG A 210 -7.89 2.59 17.90
N GLU A 211 -7.43 2.05 16.78
CA GLU A 211 -6.65 0.82 16.75
C GLU A 211 -5.62 0.86 15.61
N THR A 212 -4.55 0.06 15.74
CA THR A 212 -3.69 -0.25 14.60
C THR A 212 -4.25 -1.47 13.88
N ARG A 213 -4.60 -1.30 12.63
CA ARG A 213 -5.15 -2.36 11.78
C ARG A 213 -4.32 -2.52 10.51
N GLU A 214 -4.31 -3.73 10.04
CA GLU A 214 -3.65 -4.10 8.80
C GLU A 214 -4.70 -4.24 7.70
N VAL A 215 -4.44 -3.56 6.59
CA VAL A 215 -5.23 -3.66 5.36
C VAL A 215 -4.25 -3.93 4.23
N ASP A 216 -4.40 -5.09 3.58
CA ASP A 216 -3.52 -5.56 2.51
C ASP A 216 -2.02 -5.52 2.91
N LEU A 217 -1.70 -6.11 4.08
CA LEU A 217 -0.36 -6.18 4.67
C LEU A 217 0.26 -4.81 5.07
N LEU A 218 -0.49 -3.72 4.98
CA LEU A 218 -0.04 -2.39 5.34
C LEU A 218 -0.73 -1.94 6.63
N PRO A 219 -0.02 -1.89 7.79
CA PRO A 219 -0.59 -1.44 9.04
C PRO A 219 -0.70 0.09 9.09
N ARG A 220 -1.82 0.58 9.64
CA ARG A 220 -2.00 1.98 10.03
C ARG A 220 -2.75 2.07 11.35
N THR A 221 -2.40 3.06 12.16
CA THR A 221 -3.23 3.47 13.29
C THR A 221 -4.35 4.33 12.74
N CYS A 222 -5.60 3.95 13.02
CA CYS A 222 -6.77 4.55 12.39
C CYS A 222 -7.99 4.55 13.33
N ILE A 223 -9.03 5.23 12.92
CA ILE A 223 -10.37 5.12 13.50
C ILE A 223 -11.04 3.92 12.83
N VAL A 224 -11.30 2.88 13.60
CA VAL A 224 -12.06 1.70 13.16
C VAL A 224 -13.53 1.93 13.45
N VAL A 225 -14.37 1.84 12.42
CA VAL A 225 -15.82 1.89 12.55
C VAL A 225 -16.40 0.56 12.07
N SER A 226 -16.95 -0.24 12.97
CA SER A 226 -17.54 -1.55 12.65
C SER A 226 -19.06 -1.52 12.80
N PHE A 227 -19.73 -2.23 11.90
CA PHE A 227 -21.18 -2.28 11.78
C PHE A 227 -21.66 -3.74 11.83
N PRO A 228 -21.82 -4.32 13.04
CA PRO A 228 -22.16 -5.75 13.18
C PRO A 228 -23.63 -6.07 12.88
N GLY A 229 -24.50 -5.08 12.92
CA GLY A 229 -25.95 -5.27 12.73
C GLY A 229 -26.34 -5.53 11.27
N PRO A 230 -27.47 -6.22 11.03
CA PRO A 230 -27.94 -6.56 9.68
C PRO A 230 -28.42 -5.35 8.86
N ARG A 231 -28.79 -4.26 9.52
CA ARG A 231 -29.22 -2.99 8.92
C ARG A 231 -28.41 -1.86 9.57
N PRO A 232 -27.17 -1.64 9.12
CA PRO A 232 -26.33 -0.63 9.73
C PRO A 232 -26.82 0.78 9.42
N GLU A 233 -26.79 1.64 10.44
CA GLU A 233 -27.04 3.07 10.30
C GLU A 233 -25.70 3.82 10.17
N PRO A 234 -25.68 4.99 9.51
CA PRO A 234 -24.48 5.82 9.42
C PRO A 234 -23.94 6.21 10.80
N ALA A 235 -22.63 6.16 10.95
CA ALA A 235 -21.95 6.68 12.12
C ALA A 235 -21.42 8.10 11.84
N THR A 236 -21.65 9.01 12.80
CA THR A 236 -21.22 10.41 12.69
C THR A 236 -20.21 10.71 13.80
N LEU A 237 -19.04 11.24 13.42
CA LEU A 237 -18.01 11.68 14.32
C LEU A 237 -17.80 13.19 14.11
N ALA A 238 -18.18 14.01 15.08
CA ALA A 238 -18.04 15.45 14.99
C ALA A 238 -16.86 15.92 15.86
N PHE A 239 -15.89 16.54 15.23
CA PHE A 239 -14.69 17.10 15.85
C PHE A 239 -14.89 18.61 15.96
N PRO A 240 -14.96 19.15 17.16
CA PRO A 240 -15.03 20.60 17.36
C PRO A 240 -13.64 21.22 17.23
N ALA A 241 -13.58 22.45 16.79
CA ALA A 241 -12.37 23.28 16.84
C ALA A 241 -11.13 22.68 16.15
N VAL A 242 -11.32 22.10 14.95
CA VAL A 242 -10.23 21.56 14.12
C VAL A 242 -9.51 22.70 13.41
N PRO A 243 -8.19 22.85 13.57
CA PRO A 243 -7.40 23.74 12.73
C PRO A 243 -7.32 23.16 11.31
N LEU A 244 -7.89 23.87 10.34
CA LEU A 244 -7.86 23.49 8.94
C LEU A 244 -6.81 24.27 8.18
N GLY A 245 -5.95 23.53 7.48
CA GLY A 245 -5.04 24.08 6.50
C GLY A 245 -5.62 24.00 5.08
N ARG A 246 -4.76 23.78 4.10
CA ARG A 246 -5.13 23.78 2.69
C ARG A 246 -5.79 22.48 2.23
N ALA A 247 -5.53 21.38 2.95
CA ALA A 247 -6.07 20.08 2.57
C ALA A 247 -6.38 19.20 3.78
N LEU A 248 -7.42 18.38 3.63
CA LEU A 248 -7.62 17.18 4.42
C LEU A 248 -7.14 16.00 3.58
N ARG A 249 -6.25 15.18 4.12
CA ARG A 249 -5.77 13.95 3.48
C ARG A 249 -6.03 12.76 4.35
N GLY A 250 -6.44 11.68 3.73
CA GLY A 250 -6.73 10.46 4.45
C GLY A 250 -6.67 9.20 3.61
N HIS A 251 -6.78 8.10 4.33
CA HIS A 251 -6.84 6.76 3.78
C HIS A 251 -8.02 6.03 4.38
N MET A 252 -8.65 5.20 3.56
CA MET A 252 -9.68 4.27 4.00
C MET A 252 -9.35 2.86 3.55
N GLY A 253 -9.68 1.87 4.38
CA GLY A 253 -9.51 0.47 4.03
C GLY A 253 -10.47 -0.43 4.77
N LEU A 254 -10.98 -1.47 4.10
CA LEU A 254 -11.82 -2.49 4.74
C LEU A 254 -10.94 -3.40 5.59
N VAL A 255 -11.32 -3.62 6.87
CA VAL A 255 -10.57 -4.44 7.81
C VAL A 255 -11.01 -5.90 7.73
N GLY A 256 -10.04 -6.83 7.86
CA GLY A 256 -10.30 -8.27 7.83
C GLY A 256 -10.29 -8.87 6.43
N GLY A 257 -10.61 -10.16 6.33
CA GLY A 257 -10.66 -10.87 5.06
C GLY A 257 -11.75 -10.33 4.15
N VAL A 258 -11.38 -9.44 3.24
CA VAL A 258 -12.31 -8.81 2.30
C VAL A 258 -12.68 -9.83 1.23
N SER A 259 -13.94 -10.26 1.18
CA SER A 259 -14.48 -11.06 0.08
C SER A 259 -15.00 -10.15 -1.03
N ALA A 260 -15.09 -10.66 -2.27
CA ALA A 260 -15.65 -9.92 -3.40
C ALA A 260 -17.08 -9.38 -3.17
N GLY A 261 -17.79 -9.94 -2.18
CA GLY A 261 -19.13 -9.51 -1.79
C GLY A 261 -19.18 -8.55 -0.58
N SER A 262 -18.04 -8.12 -0.05
CA SER A 262 -18.04 -7.18 1.07
C SER A 262 -18.66 -5.84 0.64
N PRO A 263 -19.60 -5.29 1.45
CA PRO A 263 -20.28 -4.06 1.10
C PRO A 263 -19.31 -2.87 1.09
N PRO A 264 -19.45 -1.93 0.15
CA PRO A 264 -18.67 -0.71 0.14
C PRO A 264 -19.05 0.20 1.31
N VAL A 265 -18.10 1.03 1.72
CA VAL A 265 -18.28 2.06 2.74
C VAL A 265 -17.88 3.41 2.17
N SER A 266 -18.78 4.38 2.27
CA SER A 266 -18.51 5.77 1.91
C SER A 266 -18.25 6.62 3.16
N LEU A 267 -17.30 7.53 3.05
CA LEU A 267 -17.05 8.58 4.03
C LEU A 267 -17.44 9.92 3.41
N ARG A 268 -18.32 10.66 4.07
CA ARG A 268 -18.56 12.09 3.76
C ARG A 268 -17.85 12.95 4.78
N VAL A 269 -17.15 13.95 4.31
CA VAL A 269 -16.48 14.93 5.16
C VAL A 269 -17.20 16.25 5.03
N LYS A 270 -17.71 16.78 6.15
CA LYS A 270 -18.40 18.06 6.23
C LYS A 270 -17.59 19.02 7.10
N VAL A 271 -17.54 20.28 6.69
CA VAL A 271 -16.95 21.36 7.47
C VAL A 271 -18.03 22.40 7.72
N ASP A 272 -18.28 22.72 8.98
CA ASP A 272 -19.37 23.63 9.40
C ASP A 272 -20.74 23.26 8.77
N GLY A 273 -20.98 21.95 8.61
CA GLY A 273 -22.19 21.39 8.02
C GLY A 273 -22.18 21.27 6.48
N LEU A 274 -21.25 21.92 5.78
CA LEU A 274 -21.13 21.83 4.32
C LEU A 274 -20.29 20.61 3.90
N GLU A 275 -20.81 19.78 3.00
CA GLU A 275 -20.05 18.67 2.43
C GLU A 275 -18.89 19.17 1.56
N MET A 276 -17.67 18.80 1.91
CA MET A 276 -16.45 19.21 1.23
C MET A 276 -15.87 18.13 0.33
N GLY A 277 -16.15 16.86 0.62
CA GLY A 277 -15.64 15.75 -0.18
C GLY A 277 -16.00 14.39 0.40
N ARG A 278 -15.52 13.36 -0.29
CA ARG A 278 -15.82 11.96 0.01
C ARG A 278 -14.59 11.08 -0.09
N GLY A 279 -14.58 10.02 0.70
CA GLY A 279 -13.70 8.86 0.55
C GLY A 279 -14.55 7.59 0.34
N GLU A 280 -13.94 6.55 -0.18
CA GLU A 280 -14.60 5.26 -0.37
C GLU A 280 -13.62 4.10 -0.17
N ALA A 281 -14.10 3.04 0.48
CA ALA A 281 -13.42 1.76 0.58
C ALA A 281 -14.29 0.65 -0.01
N THR A 282 -13.76 -0.11 -0.95
CA THR A 282 -14.51 -1.16 -1.67
C THR A 282 -13.70 -2.45 -1.75
N ALA A 283 -14.39 -3.58 -1.82
CA ALA A 283 -13.76 -4.89 -2.02
C ALA A 283 -13.11 -5.05 -3.40
N SER A 284 -13.57 -4.30 -4.40
CA SER A 284 -13.00 -4.32 -5.75
C SER A 284 -11.64 -3.63 -5.84
N ARG A 285 -11.28 -2.81 -4.84
CA ARG A 285 -9.97 -2.17 -4.68
C ARG A 285 -9.45 -2.50 -3.29
N PRO A 286 -8.88 -3.71 -3.10
CA PRO A 286 -8.30 -4.09 -1.82
C PRO A 286 -7.14 -3.16 -1.47
N GLY A 287 -6.88 -3.03 -0.18
CA GLY A 287 -5.84 -2.14 0.31
C GLY A 287 -6.37 -0.78 0.77
N TRP A 288 -5.44 0.15 0.99
CA TRP A 288 -5.75 1.50 1.40
C TRP A 288 -6.10 2.37 0.19
N SER A 289 -7.27 2.97 0.22
CA SER A 289 -7.72 3.97 -0.75
C SER A 289 -7.40 5.36 -0.22
N ALA A 290 -6.47 6.07 -0.85
CA ALA A 290 -6.15 7.45 -0.51
C ALA A 290 -7.23 8.40 -1.04
N PHE A 291 -7.51 9.48 -0.28
CA PHE A 291 -8.38 10.56 -0.72
C PHE A 291 -7.85 11.91 -0.20
N GLN A 292 -8.14 12.97 -0.94
CA GLN A 292 -7.78 14.33 -0.59
C GLN A 292 -8.96 15.26 -0.82
N ILE A 293 -9.15 16.20 0.11
CA ILE A 293 -10.20 17.22 0.07
C ILE A 293 -9.53 18.59 0.16
N ASP A 294 -9.77 19.44 -0.82
CA ASP A 294 -9.28 20.84 -0.80
C ASP A 294 -10.05 21.66 0.22
N THR A 295 -9.35 22.21 1.18
CA THR A 295 -9.88 23.10 2.22
C THR A 295 -9.26 24.48 2.21
N ALA A 296 -8.47 24.82 1.19
CA ALA A 296 -7.74 26.09 1.12
C ALA A 296 -8.65 27.32 1.27
N ARG A 297 -9.87 27.25 0.71
CA ARG A 297 -10.84 28.38 0.76
C ARG A 297 -11.51 28.55 2.12
N ILE A 298 -11.48 27.53 2.97
CA ILE A 298 -12.12 27.53 4.28
C ILE A 298 -11.12 27.28 5.41
N SER A 299 -9.83 27.39 5.11
CA SER A 299 -8.76 27.25 6.11
C SER A 299 -8.99 28.21 7.29
N GLY A 300 -8.60 27.78 8.48
CA GLY A 300 -8.74 28.60 9.66
C GLY A 300 -8.41 27.85 10.94
N PRO A 301 -8.25 28.57 12.05
CA PRO A 301 -7.73 28.00 13.29
C PRO A 301 -8.72 27.07 14.00
N SER A 302 -10.02 27.21 13.71
CA SER A 302 -11.05 26.45 14.41
C SER A 302 -12.28 26.27 13.53
N ARG A 303 -12.54 25.02 13.11
CA ARG A 303 -13.71 24.63 12.34
C ARG A 303 -14.32 23.38 12.94
N GLN A 304 -15.63 23.19 12.78
CA GLN A 304 -16.25 21.92 13.08
C GLN A 304 -16.11 20.99 11.88
N VAL A 305 -15.45 19.85 12.06
CA VAL A 305 -15.35 18.82 11.02
C VAL A 305 -16.16 17.61 11.42
N THR A 306 -17.04 17.16 10.52
CA THR A 306 -17.90 16.01 10.75
C THR A 306 -17.55 14.94 9.71
N LEU A 307 -17.24 13.73 10.20
CA LEU A 307 -17.05 12.53 9.42
C LEU A 307 -18.33 11.69 9.51
N GLU A 308 -18.96 11.44 8.39
CA GLU A 308 -20.16 10.61 8.29
C GLU A 308 -19.79 9.32 7.55
N VAL A 309 -19.74 8.22 8.27
CA VAL A 309 -19.36 6.89 7.74
C VAL A 309 -20.63 6.14 7.38
N ILE A 310 -20.80 5.84 6.10
CA ILE A 310 -22.04 5.30 5.53
C ILE A 310 -21.74 3.90 4.98
N PRO A 311 -22.15 2.85 5.70
CA PRO A 311 -22.02 1.48 5.20
C PRO A 311 -23.17 1.16 4.22
N SER A 312 -22.88 0.34 3.21
CA SER A 312 -23.91 -0.18 2.29
C SER A 312 -24.48 -1.53 2.77
N GLY A 313 -23.97 -2.07 3.86
CA GLY A 313 -24.39 -3.34 4.46
C GLY A 313 -23.59 -3.67 5.72
N PRO A 314 -23.84 -4.84 6.33
CA PRO A 314 -23.15 -5.28 7.53
C PRO A 314 -21.64 -5.37 7.33
N LEU A 315 -20.87 -4.81 8.25
CA LEU A 315 -19.41 -4.80 8.20
C LEU A 315 -18.85 -5.08 9.61
N PRO A 316 -18.83 -6.34 10.05
CA PRO A 316 -18.45 -6.70 11.42
C PRO A 316 -17.00 -6.39 11.74
N HIS A 317 -16.10 -6.53 10.77
CA HIS A 317 -14.67 -6.21 10.95
C HIS A 317 -14.37 -4.73 10.82
N GLY A 318 -15.26 -3.97 10.19
CA GLY A 318 -15.18 -2.52 10.11
C GLY A 318 -14.40 -1.96 8.92
N VAL A 319 -14.40 -0.64 8.87
CA VAL A 319 -13.58 0.17 8.00
C VAL A 319 -12.61 0.98 8.86
N CYS A 320 -11.37 1.07 8.40
CA CYS A 320 -10.31 1.87 9.00
C CYS A 320 -10.24 3.20 8.28
N ILE A 321 -10.20 4.30 9.02
CA ILE A 321 -10.11 5.67 8.49
C ILE A 321 -8.95 6.36 9.19
N ASP A 322 -7.98 6.81 8.41
CA ASP A 322 -6.90 7.67 8.86
C ASP A 322 -7.02 9.01 8.13
N LEU A 323 -7.05 10.11 8.86
CA LEU A 323 -7.29 11.44 8.31
C LEU A 323 -6.50 12.49 9.06
N VAL A 324 -5.88 13.41 8.31
CA VAL A 324 -5.12 14.54 8.85
C VAL A 324 -5.47 15.84 8.14
N SER A 325 -5.36 16.96 8.86
CA SER A 325 -5.38 18.30 8.27
C SER A 325 -3.96 18.77 8.01
N LEU A 326 -3.68 19.23 6.80
CA LEU A 326 -2.36 19.66 6.35
C LEU A 326 -2.32 21.17 6.10
N PRO A 327 -1.17 21.84 6.36
CA PRO A 327 -0.99 23.27 6.17
C PRO A 327 -1.18 23.74 4.75
#